data_fbdf9d0a7ad1489c1aa732f79602f0a1
#
_entry.id   fbdf9d0a7ad1489c1aa732f79602f0a1
#
_cell.length_a   1.000
_cell.length_b   1.000
_cell.length_c   1.000
_cell.angle_alpha   90.00
_cell.angle_beta   90.00
_cell.angle_gamma   90.00
#
_symmetry.space_group_name_H-M   'P 1'
#
loop_
_entity.id
_entity.type
_entity.pdbx_description
1 polymer ?
#
loop_
_entity_poly.entity_id
_entity_poly.type
_entity_poly.pdbx_seq_one_letter_code
_entity_poly.pdbx_strand_id
1 'polypeptide(L)'
;TSDFSSDDKDKVIDYLNNGGKVILVTGYTDEETPNIDAILSYMNLSIAKGLVVENDSNGYYRSPYYILPTQSSDSYTSGTYGKYLFLPYSQGIIAPEEVSTDETVTGDITYDVFLSTSDSSFAKQDVNNTQDFSQGENDVNGPFALGVEAVKTLDNGDATLVVYGCEQLFTDDANSVVSGANLTLFTNTFSGMTDHETSVSIPVKSYEVSNLVVDSAQILLLGLLGHHRPGGSKYRRDSHRRY
;
A
#
# COMPACT_ATOMS: atom_id res chain seq x y z
N THR A 1 -8.20 -1.06 9.92
CA THR A 1 -9.16 -0.11 9.30
C THR A 1 -10.37 0.03 10.19
N SER A 2 -10.83 1.26 10.44
CA SER A 2 -12.10 1.54 11.12
C SER A 2 -13.12 2.06 10.11
N ASP A 3 -14.43 1.80 10.37
CA ASP A 3 -15.49 2.26 9.47
C ASP A 3 -15.65 3.79 9.50
N PHE A 4 -16.21 4.34 8.45
CA PHE A 4 -16.60 5.75 8.37
C PHE A 4 -17.87 6.02 9.21
N SER A 5 -18.09 7.27 9.56
CA SER A 5 -19.41 7.68 10.05
C SER A 5 -20.44 7.64 8.92
N SER A 6 -21.74 7.53 9.27
CA SER A 6 -22.83 7.63 8.27
C SER A 6 -22.80 8.97 7.53
N ASP A 7 -22.46 10.06 8.22
CA ASP A 7 -22.37 11.41 7.64
C ASP A 7 -21.20 11.50 6.62
N ASP A 8 -20.05 10.89 6.92
CA ASP A 8 -18.92 10.89 6.00
C ASP A 8 -19.21 10.02 4.76
N LYS A 9 -19.84 8.85 4.95
CA LYS A 9 -20.32 8.00 3.84
C LYS A 9 -21.27 8.79 2.93
N ASP A 10 -22.26 9.47 3.50
CA ASP A 10 -23.24 10.24 2.73
C ASP A 10 -22.55 11.36 1.93
N LYS A 11 -21.60 12.08 2.52
CA LYS A 11 -20.80 13.10 1.82
C LYS A 11 -19.99 12.55 0.66
N VAL A 12 -19.35 11.36 0.84
CA VAL A 12 -18.56 10.72 -0.23
C VAL A 12 -19.48 10.31 -1.38
N ILE A 13 -20.63 9.70 -1.08
CA ILE A 13 -21.59 9.29 -2.11
C ILE A 13 -22.18 10.52 -2.82
N ASP A 14 -22.52 11.58 -2.09
CA ASP A 14 -22.99 12.83 -2.67
C ASP A 14 -21.94 13.49 -3.58
N TYR A 15 -20.65 13.44 -3.17
CA TYR A 15 -19.56 13.96 -3.99
C TYR A 15 -19.40 13.15 -5.29
N LEU A 16 -19.46 11.82 -5.21
CA LEU A 16 -19.46 10.95 -6.39
C LEU A 16 -20.68 11.22 -7.30
N ASN A 17 -21.90 11.39 -6.73
CA ASN A 17 -23.11 11.72 -7.48
C ASN A 17 -23.00 13.03 -8.29
N ASN A 18 -22.07 13.88 -7.91
CA ASN A 18 -21.79 15.15 -8.59
C ASN A 18 -20.58 15.09 -9.53
N GLY A 19 -20.16 13.88 -9.97
CA GLY A 19 -19.02 13.71 -10.85
C GLY A 19 -17.66 13.86 -10.13
N GLY A 20 -17.65 13.64 -8.82
CA GLY A 20 -16.43 13.72 -8.03
C GLY A 20 -15.50 12.55 -8.24
N LYS A 21 -14.22 12.75 -7.92
CA LYS A 21 -13.17 11.74 -8.02
C LYS A 21 -12.61 11.43 -6.63
N VAL A 22 -12.65 10.15 -6.22
CA VAL A 22 -12.30 9.69 -4.87
C VAL A 22 -11.23 8.61 -4.94
N ILE A 23 -10.21 8.70 -4.09
CA ILE A 23 -9.28 7.60 -3.80
C ILE A 23 -9.65 7.05 -2.43
N LEU A 24 -10.03 5.78 -2.39
CA LEU A 24 -10.35 5.04 -1.16
C LEU A 24 -9.26 4.02 -0.90
N VAL A 25 -8.66 4.07 0.29
CA VAL A 25 -7.70 3.06 0.74
C VAL A 25 -8.34 2.29 1.88
N THR A 26 -8.52 0.99 1.67
CA THR A 26 -9.04 0.07 2.68
C THR A 26 -7.94 -0.89 3.12
N GLY A 27 -8.18 -1.63 4.19
CA GLY A 27 -7.29 -2.67 4.67
C GLY A 27 -8.06 -3.69 5.48
N TYR A 28 -7.43 -4.82 5.71
CA TYR A 28 -8.05 -5.88 6.48
C TYR A 28 -8.48 -5.40 7.87
N THR A 29 -9.69 -5.78 8.24
CA THR A 29 -10.24 -5.67 9.59
C THR A 29 -11.16 -6.85 9.85
N ASP A 30 -11.27 -7.28 11.09
CA ASP A 30 -12.26 -8.26 11.57
C ASP A 30 -13.56 -7.59 12.01
N GLU A 31 -13.60 -6.25 12.02
CA GLU A 31 -14.80 -5.46 12.29
C GLU A 31 -15.64 -5.28 11.02
N GLU A 32 -16.94 -5.11 11.21
CA GLU A 32 -17.83 -4.77 10.10
C GLU A 32 -17.68 -3.30 9.71
N THR A 33 -17.68 -3.04 8.39
CA THR A 33 -17.49 -1.70 7.82
C THR A 33 -18.65 -1.31 6.90
N PRO A 34 -19.91 -1.26 7.41
CA PRO A 34 -21.08 -1.05 6.56
C PRO A 34 -21.09 0.27 5.79
N ASN A 35 -20.42 1.31 6.27
CA ASN A 35 -20.35 2.59 5.57
C ASN A 35 -19.32 2.55 4.42
N ILE A 36 -18.18 1.89 4.59
CA ILE A 36 -17.22 1.61 3.52
C ILE A 36 -17.89 0.71 2.47
N ASP A 37 -18.57 -0.36 2.90
CA ASP A 37 -19.28 -1.27 2.01
C ASP A 37 -20.34 -0.55 1.18
N ALA A 38 -21.04 0.44 1.76
CA ALA A 38 -22.02 1.24 1.03
C ALA A 38 -21.37 2.14 -0.04
N ILE A 39 -20.19 2.72 0.24
CA ILE A 39 -19.44 3.50 -0.77
C ILE A 39 -18.99 2.59 -1.92
N LEU A 40 -18.47 1.42 -1.61
CA LEU A 40 -18.05 0.44 -2.63
C LEU A 40 -19.25 -0.03 -3.46
N SER A 41 -20.35 -0.37 -2.80
CA SER A 41 -21.58 -0.82 -3.45
C SER A 41 -22.20 0.24 -4.37
N TYR A 42 -22.00 1.52 -4.10
CA TYR A 42 -22.42 2.61 -5.01
C TYR A 42 -21.75 2.50 -6.38
N MET A 43 -20.52 1.97 -6.42
CA MET A 43 -19.77 1.66 -7.65
C MET A 43 -19.81 0.17 -8.00
N ASN A 44 -20.75 -0.60 -7.44
CA ASN A 44 -20.91 -2.04 -7.65
C ASN A 44 -19.65 -2.86 -7.35
N LEU A 45 -18.80 -2.36 -6.45
CA LEU A 45 -17.65 -3.07 -5.89
C LEU A 45 -18.02 -3.69 -4.54
N SER A 46 -17.29 -4.72 -4.12
CA SER A 46 -17.38 -5.29 -2.79
C SER A 46 -16.03 -5.77 -2.29
N ILE A 47 -15.96 -6.10 -1.00
CA ILE A 47 -14.74 -6.61 -0.36
C ILE A 47 -14.85 -8.12 -0.19
N ALA A 48 -13.81 -8.86 -0.53
CA ALA A 48 -13.65 -10.24 -0.14
C ALA A 48 -13.36 -10.29 1.36
N LYS A 49 -14.24 -10.96 2.13
CA LYS A 49 -14.00 -11.13 3.57
C LYS A 49 -12.74 -11.96 3.79
N GLY A 50 -11.87 -11.50 4.66
CA GLY A 50 -10.63 -12.18 5.04
C GLY A 50 -9.37 -11.47 4.57
N LEU A 51 -8.24 -11.99 5.03
CA LEU A 51 -6.91 -11.50 4.68
C LEU A 51 -6.39 -12.26 3.46
N VAL A 52 -5.95 -11.57 2.44
CA VAL A 52 -5.47 -12.20 1.21
C VAL A 52 -4.15 -12.94 1.46
N VAL A 53 -4.13 -14.20 1.06
CA VAL A 53 -2.95 -15.07 0.98
C VAL A 53 -2.62 -15.25 -0.49
N GLU A 54 -1.44 -14.85 -0.91
CA GLU A 54 -0.91 -15.12 -2.23
C GLU A 54 -0.21 -16.49 -2.22
N ASN A 55 -0.67 -17.41 -3.07
CA ASN A 55 -0.15 -18.79 -3.09
C ASN A 55 0.79 -19.07 -4.26
N ASP A 56 0.96 -18.13 -5.21
CA ASP A 56 2.05 -18.19 -6.19
C ASP A 56 3.33 -17.65 -5.55
N SER A 57 4.39 -18.49 -5.53
CA SER A 57 5.69 -18.13 -4.97
C SER A 57 6.37 -16.93 -5.64
N ASN A 58 5.95 -16.51 -6.83
CA ASN A 58 6.43 -15.31 -7.51
C ASN A 58 5.63 -14.06 -7.14
N GLY A 59 4.45 -14.23 -6.54
CA GLY A 59 3.51 -13.16 -6.19
C GLY A 59 3.67 -12.63 -4.77
N TYR A 60 4.66 -13.07 -3.99
CA TYR A 60 4.87 -12.57 -2.64
C TYR A 60 6.36 -12.48 -2.25
N TYR A 61 6.66 -11.69 -1.21
CA TYR A 61 7.99 -11.53 -0.64
C TYR A 61 8.07 -12.08 0.77
N ARG A 62 8.82 -13.18 0.99
CA ARG A 62 9.04 -13.85 2.27
C ARG A 62 7.81 -14.48 2.93
N SER A 63 6.67 -13.85 2.88
CA SER A 63 5.43 -14.32 3.49
C SER A 63 4.28 -14.19 2.49
N PRO A 64 3.39 -15.19 2.38
CA PRO A 64 2.19 -15.11 1.53
C PRO A 64 1.26 -13.92 1.80
N TYR A 65 1.40 -13.24 2.94
CA TYR A 65 0.70 -11.97 3.24
C TYR A 65 1.41 -10.73 2.70
N TYR A 66 2.65 -10.86 2.17
CA TYR A 66 3.45 -9.76 1.64
C TYR A 66 3.39 -9.76 0.13
N ILE A 67 2.28 -9.30 -0.40
CA ILE A 67 1.93 -9.45 -1.80
C ILE A 67 2.77 -8.55 -2.69
N LEU A 68 3.25 -9.12 -3.81
CA LEU A 68 3.84 -8.44 -4.95
C LEU A 68 2.83 -8.57 -6.11
N PRO A 69 1.92 -7.63 -6.31
CA PRO A 69 0.81 -7.80 -7.23
C PRO A 69 1.27 -7.84 -8.68
N THR A 70 0.48 -8.51 -9.49
CA THR A 70 0.52 -8.34 -10.95
C THR A 70 0.03 -6.94 -11.30
N GLN A 71 0.74 -6.24 -12.19
CA GLN A 71 0.41 -4.91 -12.64
C GLN A 71 -0.11 -4.97 -14.09
N SER A 72 -1.24 -4.36 -14.38
CA SER A 72 -1.65 -4.08 -15.74
C SER A 72 -0.79 -2.96 -16.34
N SER A 73 -0.78 -2.83 -17.67
CA SER A 73 -0.08 -1.75 -18.36
C SER A 73 -1.03 -0.57 -18.55
N ASP A 74 -1.27 0.21 -17.53
CA ASP A 74 -2.13 1.38 -17.59
C ASP A 74 -1.44 2.67 -17.12
N SER A 75 -2.21 3.78 -17.03
CA SER A 75 -1.70 5.09 -16.64
C SER A 75 -1.21 5.12 -15.20
N TYR A 76 -1.88 4.41 -14.27
CA TYR A 76 -1.53 4.40 -12.86
C TYR A 76 -0.25 3.63 -12.58
N THR A 77 0.00 2.56 -13.34
CA THR A 77 1.22 1.76 -13.24
C THR A 77 2.37 2.28 -14.10
N SER A 78 2.18 3.41 -14.79
CA SER A 78 3.23 4.05 -15.58
C SER A 78 4.44 4.37 -14.70
N GLY A 79 5.63 3.91 -15.12
CA GLY A 79 6.88 4.07 -14.36
C GLY A 79 7.07 3.09 -13.21
N THR A 80 6.06 2.29 -12.84
CA THR A 80 6.18 1.16 -11.91
C THR A 80 6.15 -0.18 -12.62
N TYR A 81 5.65 -0.22 -13.85
CA TYR A 81 5.62 -1.44 -14.66
C TYR A 81 6.99 -2.07 -14.80
N GLY A 82 7.10 -3.35 -14.47
CA GLY A 82 8.37 -4.07 -14.41
C GLY A 82 9.19 -3.85 -13.13
N LYS A 83 8.68 -3.08 -12.16
CA LYS A 83 9.20 -3.01 -10.79
C LYS A 83 8.25 -3.73 -9.85
N TYR A 84 8.73 -4.14 -8.69
CA TYR A 84 7.85 -4.67 -7.66
C TYR A 84 7.13 -3.53 -6.94
N LEU A 85 5.84 -3.76 -6.67
CA LEU A 85 5.07 -3.06 -5.65
C LEU A 85 4.94 -3.98 -4.44
N PHE A 86 4.76 -3.44 -3.25
CA PHE A 86 4.68 -4.20 -2.01
C PHE A 86 3.42 -3.84 -1.24
N LEU A 87 2.51 -4.81 -1.15
CA LEU A 87 1.19 -4.68 -0.53
C LEU A 87 1.04 -5.67 0.62
N PRO A 88 1.54 -5.33 1.82
CA PRO A 88 1.43 -6.24 2.97
C PRO A 88 0.03 -6.21 3.57
N TYR A 89 -0.47 -7.38 3.96
CA TYR A 89 -1.74 -7.56 4.66
C TYR A 89 -2.95 -6.97 3.91
N SER A 90 -3.05 -7.31 2.64
CA SER A 90 -4.09 -6.81 1.75
C SER A 90 -5.44 -7.47 1.98
N GLN A 91 -6.48 -6.71 1.71
CA GLN A 91 -7.86 -7.16 1.56
C GLN A 91 -8.21 -7.21 0.07
N GLY A 92 -8.89 -8.27 -0.36
CA GLY A 92 -9.29 -8.42 -1.76
C GLY A 92 -10.50 -7.52 -2.09
N ILE A 93 -10.47 -6.92 -3.26
CA ILE A 93 -11.60 -6.20 -3.83
C ILE A 93 -12.19 -7.08 -4.91
N ILE A 94 -13.51 -7.24 -4.89
CA ILE A 94 -14.30 -7.93 -5.93
C ILE A 94 -14.89 -6.86 -6.83
N ALA A 95 -14.38 -6.81 -8.06
CA ALA A 95 -15.01 -6.07 -9.15
C ALA A 95 -15.84 -7.04 -9.98
N PRO A 96 -16.96 -6.61 -10.57
CA PRO A 96 -17.66 -7.41 -11.58
C PRO A 96 -16.68 -7.81 -12.68
N GLU A 97 -16.76 -9.04 -13.14
CA GLU A 97 -16.02 -9.45 -14.33
C GLU A 97 -16.36 -8.48 -15.47
N GLU A 98 -15.35 -8.04 -16.22
CA GLU A 98 -15.59 -7.22 -17.39
C GLU A 98 -16.66 -7.90 -18.25
N VAL A 99 -17.70 -7.17 -18.46
CA VAL A 99 -18.78 -7.65 -19.29
C VAL A 99 -18.26 -7.98 -20.65
N SER A 100 -18.27 -9.27 -20.94
CA SER A 100 -18.35 -9.67 -22.33
C SER A 100 -19.49 -8.86 -22.95
N THR A 101 -19.26 -8.24 -24.08
CA THR A 101 -20.08 -7.45 -24.98
C THR A 101 -21.61 -7.74 -25.06
N ASP A 102 -22.22 -8.22 -23.99
CA ASP A 102 -23.65 -8.46 -23.87
C ASP A 102 -24.29 -7.29 -23.11
N GLU A 103 -25.14 -6.54 -23.75
CA GLU A 103 -25.80 -5.28 -23.35
C GLU A 103 -26.63 -5.37 -22.04
N THR A 104 -26.50 -6.41 -21.26
CA THR A 104 -27.29 -6.65 -20.03
C THR A 104 -26.60 -6.22 -18.74
N VAL A 105 -25.43 -5.59 -18.80
CA VAL A 105 -24.70 -5.20 -17.61
C VAL A 105 -25.06 -3.81 -17.18
N THR A 106 -25.64 -3.83 -16.05
CA THR A 106 -25.81 -2.76 -15.06
C THR A 106 -25.12 -1.44 -15.42
N GLY A 107 -25.65 -0.83 -16.44
CA GLY A 107 -25.43 0.50 -17.02
C GLY A 107 -24.28 1.31 -16.48
N ASP A 108 -23.55 1.97 -17.27
CA ASP A 108 -22.80 3.17 -16.98
C ASP A 108 -21.55 3.04 -16.07
N ILE A 109 -21.12 1.85 -15.59
CA ILE A 109 -19.88 1.71 -14.80
C ILE A 109 -18.88 0.84 -15.56
N THR A 110 -17.67 1.39 -15.76
CA THR A 110 -16.51 0.65 -16.29
C THR A 110 -15.49 0.42 -15.19
N TYR A 111 -14.77 -0.70 -15.28
CA TYR A 111 -13.75 -1.08 -14.31
C TYR A 111 -12.41 -1.30 -14.99
N ASP A 112 -11.33 -0.82 -14.36
CA ASP A 112 -9.96 -1.14 -14.72
C ASP A 112 -9.22 -1.68 -13.50
N VAL A 113 -8.88 -2.97 -13.52
CA VAL A 113 -8.11 -3.64 -12.46
C VAL A 113 -6.63 -3.53 -12.81
N PHE A 114 -5.95 -2.57 -12.23
CA PHE A 114 -4.54 -2.30 -12.51
C PHE A 114 -3.56 -3.00 -11.55
N LEU A 115 -4.03 -3.51 -10.39
CA LEU A 115 -3.29 -4.41 -9.50
C LEU A 115 -4.15 -5.62 -9.16
N SER A 116 -3.59 -6.82 -9.31
CA SER A 116 -4.29 -8.06 -8.99
C SER A 116 -3.38 -9.10 -8.33
N THR A 117 -4.00 -10.05 -7.65
CA THR A 117 -3.36 -11.28 -7.17
C THR A 117 -3.32 -12.33 -8.29
N SER A 118 -2.64 -13.46 -8.03
CA SER A 118 -2.71 -14.64 -8.91
C SER A 118 -4.01 -15.42 -8.74
N ASP A 119 -4.31 -16.27 -9.71
CA ASP A 119 -5.46 -17.20 -9.66
C ASP A 119 -5.40 -18.19 -8.50
N SER A 120 -4.23 -18.42 -7.93
CA SER A 120 -4.03 -19.34 -6.81
C SER A 120 -4.19 -18.67 -5.44
N SER A 121 -4.47 -17.38 -5.42
CA SER A 121 -4.72 -16.64 -4.17
C SER A 121 -6.07 -16.98 -3.55
N PHE A 122 -6.19 -16.71 -2.25
CA PHE A 122 -7.46 -16.81 -1.54
C PHE A 122 -7.53 -15.81 -0.39
N ALA A 123 -8.74 -15.42 0.02
CA ALA A 123 -8.97 -14.59 1.19
C ALA A 123 -9.25 -15.50 2.39
N LYS A 124 -8.29 -15.55 3.33
CA LYS A 124 -8.36 -16.37 4.54
C LYS A 124 -9.23 -15.67 5.59
N GLN A 125 -10.29 -16.35 6.00
CA GLN A 125 -11.24 -15.81 6.99
C GLN A 125 -10.81 -16.05 8.44
N ASP A 126 -10.17 -17.19 8.72
CA ASP A 126 -9.61 -17.47 10.05
C ASP A 126 -8.13 -17.06 10.10
N VAL A 127 -7.87 -15.84 10.56
CA VAL A 127 -6.53 -15.25 10.70
C VAL A 127 -5.94 -15.39 12.11
N ASN A 128 -6.54 -16.19 12.99
CA ASN A 128 -6.05 -16.38 14.37
C ASN A 128 -4.63 -17.00 14.40
N ASN A 129 -4.24 -17.74 13.36
CA ASN A 129 -2.90 -18.26 13.19
C ASN A 129 -2.27 -17.70 11.89
N THR A 130 -1.53 -16.61 12.01
CA THR A 130 -0.84 -15.97 10.87
C THR A 130 0.32 -16.77 10.30
N GLN A 131 0.63 -17.94 10.86
CA GLN A 131 1.66 -18.87 10.34
C GLN A 131 1.05 -20.04 9.56
N ASP A 132 -0.27 -20.17 9.58
CA ASP A 132 -0.98 -21.14 8.77
C ASP A 132 -1.48 -20.49 7.48
N PHE A 133 -0.86 -20.82 6.37
CA PHE A 133 -1.21 -20.34 5.02
C PHE A 133 -2.02 -21.37 4.24
N SER A 134 -2.52 -22.42 4.89
CA SER A 134 -3.39 -23.39 4.23
C SER A 134 -4.79 -22.80 4.01
N GLN A 135 -5.36 -23.12 2.84
CA GLN A 135 -6.72 -22.70 2.52
C GLN A 135 -7.74 -23.54 3.29
N GLY A 136 -8.69 -22.89 3.94
CA GLY A 136 -9.83 -23.50 4.65
C GLY A 136 -11.09 -23.59 3.79
N GLU A 137 -12.09 -24.30 4.28
CA GLU A 137 -13.37 -24.50 3.56
C GLU A 137 -14.16 -23.19 3.35
N ASN A 138 -14.01 -22.22 4.23
CA ASN A 138 -14.75 -20.97 4.18
C ASN A 138 -13.98 -19.84 3.47
N ASP A 139 -12.74 -20.10 3.04
CA ASP A 139 -11.92 -19.11 2.39
C ASP A 139 -12.42 -18.83 0.97
N VAL A 140 -12.36 -17.59 0.56
CA VAL A 140 -12.85 -17.16 -0.76
C VAL A 140 -11.71 -17.27 -1.77
N ASN A 141 -11.96 -17.95 -2.90
CA ASN A 141 -10.97 -18.04 -3.98
C ASN A 141 -10.75 -16.70 -4.67
N GLY A 142 -9.50 -16.41 -5.06
CA GLY A 142 -9.16 -15.33 -5.98
C GLY A 142 -9.35 -15.70 -7.46
N PRO A 143 -8.83 -14.90 -8.40
CA PRO A 143 -8.01 -13.72 -8.12
C PRO A 143 -8.80 -12.54 -7.55
N PHE A 144 -8.10 -11.61 -6.88
CA PHE A 144 -8.69 -10.38 -6.35
C PHE A 144 -8.05 -9.16 -6.98
N ALA A 145 -8.83 -8.11 -7.19
CA ALA A 145 -8.28 -6.79 -7.37
C ALA A 145 -7.67 -6.28 -6.05
N LEU A 146 -6.50 -5.66 -6.13
CA LEU A 146 -5.83 -4.95 -5.04
C LEU A 146 -5.72 -3.46 -5.33
N GLY A 147 -5.90 -3.08 -6.58
CA GLY A 147 -6.06 -1.73 -7.07
C GLY A 147 -7.03 -1.75 -8.25
N VAL A 148 -8.12 -1.01 -8.16
CA VAL A 148 -9.16 -0.93 -9.18
C VAL A 148 -9.66 0.50 -9.32
N GLU A 149 -9.86 0.94 -10.57
CA GLU A 149 -10.63 2.13 -10.89
C GLU A 149 -12.04 1.71 -11.31
N ALA A 150 -13.04 2.40 -10.79
CA ALA A 150 -14.42 2.31 -11.24
C ALA A 150 -14.88 3.70 -11.71
N VAL A 151 -15.34 3.80 -12.95
CA VAL A 151 -15.84 5.04 -13.54
C VAL A 151 -17.30 4.86 -13.86
N LYS A 152 -18.14 5.71 -13.26
CA LYS A 152 -19.58 5.75 -13.48
C LYS A 152 -19.95 6.98 -14.29
N THR A 153 -20.54 6.76 -15.47
CA THR A 153 -21.01 7.85 -16.31
C THR A 153 -22.32 8.41 -15.78
N LEU A 154 -22.33 9.72 -15.52
CA LEU A 154 -23.49 10.48 -15.04
C LEU A 154 -23.86 11.58 -16.04
N ASP A 155 -25.08 12.13 -15.94
CA ASP A 155 -25.52 13.23 -16.80
C ASP A 155 -24.67 14.51 -16.67
N ASN A 156 -24.00 14.69 -15.53
CA ASN A 156 -23.22 15.89 -15.17
C ASN A 156 -21.69 15.65 -15.19
N GLY A 157 -21.23 14.52 -15.71
CA GLY A 157 -19.81 14.14 -15.78
C GLY A 157 -19.52 12.81 -15.09
N ASP A 158 -18.35 12.26 -15.31
CA ASP A 158 -17.99 10.96 -14.79
C ASP A 158 -17.59 11.00 -13.31
N ALA A 159 -18.18 10.13 -12.50
CA ALA A 159 -17.71 9.85 -11.14
C ALA A 159 -16.63 8.78 -11.18
N THR A 160 -15.52 9.01 -10.50
CA THR A 160 -14.39 8.07 -10.45
C THR A 160 -14.09 7.66 -9.01
N LEU A 161 -14.03 6.35 -8.77
CA LEU A 161 -13.57 5.79 -7.50
C LEU A 161 -12.38 4.88 -7.77
N VAL A 162 -11.20 5.25 -7.25
CA VAL A 162 -10.03 4.37 -7.21
C VAL A 162 -9.94 3.74 -5.83
N VAL A 163 -9.85 2.41 -5.77
CA VAL A 163 -9.80 1.67 -4.51
C VAL A 163 -8.51 0.88 -4.42
N TYR A 164 -7.85 0.97 -3.27
CA TYR A 164 -6.73 0.13 -2.88
C TYR A 164 -7.10 -0.73 -1.68
N GLY A 165 -6.87 -2.05 -1.78
CA GLY A 165 -7.14 -3.02 -0.72
C GLY A 165 -5.99 -3.20 0.28
N CYS A 166 -5.12 -2.21 0.45
CA CYS A 166 -3.98 -2.28 1.34
C CYS A 166 -3.70 -0.92 2.00
N GLU A 167 -4.05 -0.77 3.28
CA GLU A 167 -3.82 0.49 4.01
C GLU A 167 -2.33 0.79 4.22
N GLN A 168 -1.48 -0.24 4.24
CA GLN A 168 -0.04 -0.08 4.43
C GLN A 168 0.72 0.26 3.14
N LEU A 169 0.06 0.19 1.99
CA LEU A 169 0.67 0.40 0.66
C LEU A 169 1.49 1.69 0.58
N PHE A 170 1.00 2.78 1.16
CA PHE A 170 1.61 4.11 1.07
C PHE A 170 2.40 4.52 2.32
N THR A 171 2.71 3.58 3.21
CA THR A 171 3.59 3.84 4.36
C THR A 171 5.06 3.89 3.93
N ASP A 172 5.88 4.61 4.69
CA ASP A 172 7.32 4.71 4.44
C ASP A 172 7.99 3.32 4.50
N ASP A 173 7.54 2.45 5.42
CA ASP A 173 8.08 1.11 5.58
C ASP A 173 7.82 0.27 4.31
N ALA A 174 6.59 0.20 3.83
CA ALA A 174 6.27 -0.54 2.60
C ALA A 174 6.97 0.05 1.38
N ASN A 175 7.00 1.38 1.27
CA ASN A 175 7.64 2.09 0.17
C ASN A 175 9.16 1.85 0.12
N SER A 176 9.81 1.75 1.27
CA SER A 176 11.26 1.49 1.37
C SER A 176 11.65 0.09 0.85
N VAL A 177 10.78 -0.91 1.04
CA VAL A 177 11.01 -2.28 0.55
C VAL A 177 11.18 -2.32 -0.98
N VAL A 178 10.45 -1.47 -1.70
CA VAL A 178 10.41 -1.41 -3.17
C VAL A 178 11.06 -0.15 -3.75
N SER A 179 11.95 0.47 -2.99
CA SER A 179 12.76 1.62 -3.44
C SER A 179 11.93 2.79 -4.00
N GLY A 180 10.79 3.07 -3.41
CA GLY A 180 9.94 4.20 -3.77
C GLY A 180 8.87 3.91 -4.82
N ALA A 181 8.71 2.67 -5.29
CA ALA A 181 7.75 2.35 -6.33
C ALA A 181 6.30 2.55 -5.88
N ASN A 182 5.96 2.26 -4.62
CA ASN A 182 4.63 2.48 -4.08
C ASN A 182 4.24 3.98 -4.10
N LEU A 183 5.18 4.86 -3.75
CA LEU A 183 4.94 6.30 -3.83
C LEU A 183 4.78 6.79 -5.27
N THR A 184 5.51 6.18 -6.22
CA THR A 184 5.34 6.47 -7.65
C THR A 184 3.93 6.12 -8.11
N LEU A 185 3.41 4.95 -7.70
CA LEU A 185 2.03 4.55 -7.98
C LEU A 185 1.02 5.58 -7.44
N PHE A 186 1.17 5.99 -6.17
CA PHE A 186 0.28 7.02 -5.58
C PHE A 186 0.30 8.33 -6.35
N THR A 187 1.50 8.80 -6.71
CA THR A 187 1.67 10.04 -7.47
C THR A 187 0.99 9.96 -8.84
N ASN A 188 1.12 8.83 -9.53
CA ASN A 188 0.47 8.61 -10.83
C ASN A 188 -1.06 8.59 -10.68
N THR A 189 -1.57 7.87 -9.68
CA THR A 189 -3.01 7.82 -9.41
C THR A 189 -3.56 9.22 -9.14
N PHE A 190 -2.92 9.97 -8.25
CA PHE A 190 -3.32 11.33 -7.94
C PHE A 190 -3.27 12.25 -9.17
N SER A 191 -2.23 12.15 -9.99
CA SER A 191 -2.09 12.93 -11.21
C SER A 191 -3.16 12.57 -12.25
N GLY A 192 -3.44 11.28 -12.46
CA GLY A 192 -4.50 10.81 -13.36
C GLY A 192 -5.90 11.29 -12.92
N MET A 193 -6.16 11.28 -11.62
CA MET A 193 -7.43 11.73 -11.06
C MET A 193 -7.64 13.26 -11.16
N THR A 194 -6.58 14.05 -11.23
CA THR A 194 -6.67 15.52 -11.24
C THR A 194 -6.62 16.13 -12.63
N ASP A 195 -6.56 15.32 -13.70
CA ASP A 195 -6.39 15.77 -15.09
C ASP A 195 -5.20 16.74 -15.29
N HIS A 196 -4.30 16.75 -14.33
CA HIS A 196 -3.06 17.51 -14.45
C HIS A 196 -2.01 16.63 -15.12
N GLU A 197 -1.71 16.92 -16.38
CA GLU A 197 -0.46 16.49 -17.02
C GLU A 197 0.73 17.14 -16.29
N THR A 198 0.92 16.83 -15.04
CA THR A 198 2.11 17.22 -14.33
C THR A 198 3.11 16.08 -14.43
N SER A 199 3.97 16.18 -15.43
CA SER A 199 5.30 15.55 -15.39
C SER A 199 6.13 16.22 -14.28
N VAL A 200 5.65 16.24 -13.05
CA VAL A 200 6.45 16.56 -11.88
C VAL A 200 7.15 15.27 -11.49
N SER A 201 8.25 14.99 -12.18
CA SER A 201 9.28 14.11 -11.63
C SER A 201 9.82 14.83 -10.38
N ILE A 202 9.22 14.54 -9.22
CA ILE A 202 9.85 14.87 -7.95
C ILE A 202 10.96 13.82 -7.81
N PRO A 203 12.24 14.18 -7.99
CA PRO A 203 13.30 13.23 -7.72
C PRO A 203 13.21 12.93 -6.23
N VAL A 204 12.84 11.69 -5.90
CA VAL A 204 12.93 11.19 -4.54
C VAL A 204 14.38 11.36 -4.13
N LYS A 205 14.64 12.30 -3.22
CA LYS A 205 15.95 12.42 -2.59
C LYS A 205 16.12 11.18 -1.74
N SER A 206 16.71 10.15 -2.33
CA SER A 206 17.17 8.99 -1.59
C SER A 206 18.21 9.53 -0.59
N TYR A 207 17.81 9.59 0.67
CA TYR A 207 18.77 9.68 1.74
C TYR A 207 19.37 8.28 1.89
N GLU A 208 20.33 7.97 1.02
CA GLU A 208 21.22 6.86 1.30
C GLU A 208 21.90 7.18 2.62
N VAL A 209 21.45 6.53 3.68
CA VAL A 209 22.25 6.42 4.90
C VAL A 209 23.45 5.58 4.47
N SER A 210 24.54 6.26 4.08
CA SER A 210 25.79 5.60 3.85
C SER A 210 26.23 5.02 5.20
N ASN A 211 25.94 3.74 5.40
CA ASN A 211 26.52 3.01 6.51
C ASN A 211 28.04 3.11 6.34
N LEU A 212 28.69 3.76 7.30
CA LEU A 212 30.13 3.84 7.34
C LEU A 212 30.65 2.40 7.49
N VAL A 213 31.04 1.78 6.39
CA VAL A 213 31.72 0.49 6.42
C VAL A 213 33.16 0.79 6.86
N VAL A 214 33.39 0.73 8.18
CA VAL A 214 34.73 0.84 8.75
C VAL A 214 35.41 -0.51 8.54
N ASP A 215 36.41 -0.57 7.68
CA ASP A 215 37.16 -1.81 7.49
C ASP A 215 38.05 -2.10 8.72
N SER A 216 38.54 -3.36 8.81
CA SER A 216 39.32 -3.81 9.96
C SER A 216 40.62 -3.00 10.16
N ALA A 217 41.19 -2.42 9.12
CA ALA A 217 42.39 -1.57 9.20
C ALA A 217 42.08 -0.21 9.82
N GLN A 218 40.92 0.38 9.53
CA GLN A 218 40.46 1.62 10.10
C GLN A 218 40.12 1.49 11.60
N ILE A 219 39.55 0.33 12.01
CA ILE A 219 39.32 0.00 13.44
C ILE A 219 40.62 -0.08 14.19
N LEU A 220 41.64 -0.69 13.59
CA LEU A 220 42.99 -0.82 14.20
C LEU A 220 43.65 0.54 14.37
N LEU A 221 43.53 1.43 13.39
CA LEU A 221 44.09 2.80 13.42
C LEU A 221 43.44 3.65 14.51
N LEU A 222 42.09 3.58 14.62
CA LEU A 222 41.34 4.28 15.68
C LEU A 222 41.68 3.75 17.08
N GLY A 223 41.91 2.46 17.24
CA GLY A 223 42.36 1.83 18.48
C GLY A 223 43.75 2.29 18.91
N LEU A 224 44.70 2.47 17.98
CA LEU A 224 46.03 2.95 18.24
C LEU A 224 46.05 4.43 18.64
N LEU A 225 45.21 5.27 18.02
CA LEU A 225 45.09 6.69 18.35
C LEU A 225 44.40 6.92 19.74
N GLY A 226 43.48 6.02 20.11
CA GLY A 226 42.81 6.10 21.44
C GLY A 226 43.67 5.71 22.63
N HIS A 227 44.84 5.09 22.42
CA HIS A 227 45.77 4.69 23.52
C HIS A 227 46.83 5.73 23.88
N HIS A 228 46.88 6.85 23.15
CA HIS A 228 47.81 7.93 23.50
C HIS A 228 47.16 8.89 24.53
N ARG A 229 47.12 8.47 25.80
CA ARG A 229 46.83 9.37 26.91
C ARG A 229 48.06 10.26 27.15
N PRO A 230 47.98 11.58 27.03
CA PRO A 230 49.03 12.45 27.51
C PRO A 230 49.09 12.34 29.02
N GLY A 231 50.31 12.16 29.50
CA GLY A 231 50.66 11.89 30.91
C GLY A 231 50.10 12.88 31.90
N GLY A 232 49.81 12.37 33.07
CA GLY A 232 49.19 13.06 34.20
C GLY A 232 49.89 14.30 34.68
N SER A 233 49.16 15.37 34.81
CA SER A 233 49.49 16.51 35.68
C SER A 233 49.04 16.16 37.09
N LYS A 234 50.05 16.00 37.99
CA LYS A 234 49.84 15.88 39.42
C LYS A 234 49.37 17.24 39.96
N TYR A 235 48.09 17.36 40.22
CA TYR A 235 47.63 18.45 41.09
C TYR A 235 47.80 18.04 42.56
N ARG A 236 48.72 18.77 43.20
CA ARG A 236 49.06 18.74 44.63
C ARG A 236 47.85 19.30 45.39
N ARG A 237 47.28 18.57 46.33
CA ARG A 237 46.30 19.02 47.31
C ARG A 237 47.04 19.78 48.40
N ASP A 238 46.89 21.07 48.44
CA ASP A 238 47.22 21.85 49.67
C ASP A 238 45.94 22.09 50.47
N SER A 239 46.00 21.56 51.67
CA SER A 239 45.04 21.77 52.73
C SER A 239 45.28 23.13 53.36
N HIS A 240 44.29 24.02 53.37
CA HIS A 240 44.25 25.04 54.46
C HIS A 240 42.83 25.22 54.98
N ARG A 241 42.73 25.00 56.24
CA ARG A 241 41.66 25.28 57.20
C ARG A 241 41.40 26.78 57.38
N ARG A 242 40.20 27.08 57.92
CA ARG A 242 39.73 28.26 58.75
C ARG A 242 39.00 29.30 57.83
N TYR A 243 37.86 29.79 58.15
CA TYR A 243 37.03 29.95 59.40
C TYR A 243 35.56 29.74 59.03
#